data_4bc3b8e5fc6b6864cbee22d18ee0de99
#
_entry.id   4bc3b8e5fc6b6864cbee22d18ee0de99
#
_cell.length_a   1.000
_cell.length_b   1.000
_cell.length_c   1.000
_cell.angle_alpha   90.00
_cell.angle_beta   90.00
_cell.angle_gamma   90.00
#
_symmetry.space_group_name_H-M   'P 1'
#
loop_
_entity.id
_entity.type
_entity.pdbx_description
1 polymer ?
#
loop_
_entity_poly.entity_id
_entity_poly.type
_entity_poly.pdbx_seq_one_letter_code
_entity_poly.pdbx_strand_id
1 'polypeptide(L)'
;MRSLALLVILASAFVGTAWAEDPSGIEPQALSERMESGDTELLVLDVRSTAEFDEGHIPGAINIPHDVLGERIAELGPVGERDVVVYCRSGRRAEIALETLKGAGFNRLFHLEGDYLRWSEEGRSVVRPSARP
;
A
#
# COMPACT_ATOMS: atom_id res chain seq x y z
N MET A 1 -55.46 -27.00 27.40
CA MET A 1 -54.66 -25.80 27.72
C MET A 1 -53.33 -25.94 26.94
N ARG A 2 -53.21 -25.11 25.91
CA ARG A 2 -51.97 -25.13 25.09
C ARG A 2 -51.13 -23.91 25.49
N SER A 3 -49.97 -24.19 26.11
CA SER A 3 -48.99 -23.15 26.45
C SER A 3 -48.23 -22.80 25.17
N LEU A 4 -48.40 -21.59 24.69
CA LEU A 4 -47.51 -20.99 23.67
C LEU A 4 -46.24 -20.54 24.37
N ALA A 5 -45.16 -21.26 24.14
CA ALA A 5 -43.83 -20.81 24.50
C ALA A 5 -43.39 -19.74 23.47
N LEU A 6 -43.28 -18.51 23.92
CA LEU A 6 -42.77 -17.41 23.12
C LEU A 6 -41.24 -17.55 23.05
N LEU A 7 -40.75 -17.97 21.90
CA LEU A 7 -39.31 -18.04 21.63
C LEU A 7 -38.81 -16.62 21.33
N VAL A 8 -38.22 -15.99 22.32
CA VAL A 8 -37.50 -14.72 22.13
C VAL A 8 -36.15 -15.03 21.52
N ILE A 9 -36.04 -14.83 20.20
CA ILE A 9 -34.75 -14.86 19.51
C ILE A 9 -34.06 -13.53 19.80
N LEU A 10 -33.11 -13.55 20.74
CA LEU A 10 -32.17 -12.45 20.90
C LEU A 10 -31.21 -12.47 19.69
N ALA A 11 -31.48 -11.61 18.72
CA ALA A 11 -30.51 -11.29 17.69
C ALA A 11 -29.38 -10.47 18.35
N SER A 12 -28.32 -11.15 18.75
CA SER A 12 -27.08 -10.47 19.14
C SER A 12 -26.47 -9.86 17.88
N ALA A 13 -26.65 -8.54 17.75
CA ALA A 13 -25.94 -7.76 16.75
C ALA A 13 -24.44 -7.84 17.09
N PHE A 14 -23.71 -8.64 16.34
CA PHE A 14 -22.25 -8.67 16.37
C PHE A 14 -21.78 -7.35 15.76
N VAL A 15 -21.54 -6.34 16.60
CA VAL A 15 -20.85 -5.13 16.19
C VAL A 15 -19.39 -5.53 16.05
N GLY A 16 -19.01 -6.01 14.87
CA GLY A 16 -17.64 -6.23 14.53
C GLY A 16 -16.91 -4.90 14.57
N THR A 17 -16.06 -4.69 15.55
CA THR A 17 -15.07 -3.63 15.48
C THR A 17 -14.19 -3.94 14.28
N ALA A 18 -14.29 -3.12 13.24
CA ALA A 18 -13.38 -3.21 12.10
C ALA A 18 -11.98 -2.80 12.59
N TRP A 19 -11.19 -3.79 12.97
CA TRP A 19 -9.76 -3.58 13.18
C TRP A 19 -9.16 -3.26 11.81
N ALA A 20 -8.36 -2.17 11.72
CA ALA A 20 -7.58 -1.91 10.53
C ALA A 20 -6.70 -3.15 10.29
N GLU A 21 -6.92 -3.82 9.16
CA GLU A 21 -6.12 -4.98 8.79
C GLU A 21 -4.67 -4.58 8.63
N ASP A 22 -3.75 -5.45 9.04
CA ASP A 22 -2.32 -5.26 8.81
C ASP A 22 -2.05 -5.24 7.29
N PRO A 23 -1.06 -4.45 6.83
CA PRO A 23 -0.71 -4.41 5.42
C PRO A 23 -0.41 -5.79 4.86
N SER A 24 -1.00 -6.11 3.72
CA SER A 24 -0.75 -7.37 3.01
C SER A 24 0.49 -7.27 2.13
N GLY A 25 1.18 -8.40 1.93
CA GLY A 25 2.22 -8.49 0.92
C GLY A 25 1.63 -8.53 -0.49
N ILE A 26 2.32 -7.94 -1.47
CA ILE A 26 2.03 -8.12 -2.88
C ILE A 26 3.28 -8.59 -3.61
N GLU A 27 3.16 -9.68 -4.36
CA GLU A 27 4.25 -10.22 -5.17
C GLU A 27 4.59 -9.28 -6.34
N PRO A 28 5.87 -9.17 -6.74
CA PRO A 28 6.27 -8.35 -7.89
C PRO A 28 5.50 -8.67 -9.17
N GLN A 29 5.25 -9.95 -9.44
CA GLN A 29 4.48 -10.37 -10.60
C GLN A 29 3.04 -9.81 -10.57
N ALA A 30 2.38 -9.88 -9.41
CA ALA A 30 1.02 -9.38 -9.25
C ALA A 30 0.97 -7.85 -9.43
N LEU A 31 1.97 -7.13 -8.92
CA LEU A 31 2.07 -5.69 -9.15
C LEU A 31 2.29 -5.36 -10.62
N SER A 32 3.21 -6.06 -11.30
CA SER A 32 3.42 -5.88 -12.74
C SER A 32 2.16 -6.06 -13.54
N GLU A 33 1.39 -7.10 -13.27
CA GLU A 33 0.13 -7.38 -13.97
C GLU A 33 -0.90 -6.27 -13.77
N ARG A 34 -1.03 -5.75 -12.57
CA ARG A 34 -1.92 -4.61 -12.27
C ARG A 34 -1.50 -3.35 -13.01
N MET A 35 -0.20 -3.07 -13.05
CA MET A 35 0.34 -1.92 -13.78
C MET A 35 0.10 -2.04 -15.28
N GLU A 36 0.34 -3.19 -15.87
CA GLU A 36 0.14 -3.47 -17.30
C GLU A 36 -1.34 -3.39 -17.70
N SER A 37 -2.25 -3.76 -16.82
CA SER A 37 -3.69 -3.66 -17.05
C SER A 37 -4.24 -2.23 -16.98
N GLY A 38 -3.43 -1.25 -16.57
CA GLY A 38 -3.85 0.13 -16.43
C GLY A 38 -4.78 0.37 -15.23
N ASP A 39 -4.58 -0.37 -14.14
CA ASP A 39 -5.40 -0.26 -12.92
C ASP A 39 -5.32 1.15 -12.33
N THR A 40 -6.40 1.92 -12.45
CA THR A 40 -6.49 3.30 -11.98
C THR A 40 -6.70 3.41 -10.46
N GLU A 41 -7.03 2.31 -9.80
CA GLU A 41 -7.19 2.24 -8.34
C GLU A 41 -5.90 1.88 -7.61
N LEU A 42 -4.79 1.83 -8.34
CA LEU A 42 -3.47 1.52 -7.83
C LEU A 42 -2.63 2.79 -7.65
N LEU A 43 -2.03 2.93 -6.49
CA LEU A 43 -1.00 3.92 -6.20
C LEU A 43 0.27 3.20 -5.76
N VAL A 44 1.37 3.40 -6.46
CA VAL A 44 2.69 2.86 -6.07
C VAL A 44 3.51 3.97 -5.43
N LEU A 45 3.93 3.74 -4.19
CA LEU A 45 4.64 4.72 -3.37
C LEU A 45 6.06 4.24 -3.06
N ASP A 46 7.02 4.96 -3.61
CA ASP A 46 8.44 4.79 -3.29
C ASP A 46 8.81 5.68 -2.10
N VAL A 47 9.19 5.06 -0.98
CA VAL A 47 9.53 5.77 0.26
C VAL A 47 11.04 5.85 0.52
N ARG A 48 11.83 5.57 -0.53
CA ARG A 48 13.28 5.79 -0.50
C ARG A 48 13.61 7.27 -0.57
N SER A 49 14.89 7.60 -0.49
CA SER A 49 15.33 8.97 -0.72
C SER A 49 15.06 9.41 -2.16
N THR A 50 14.95 10.72 -2.37
CA THR A 50 14.81 11.31 -3.70
C THR A 50 15.98 10.92 -4.61
N ALA A 51 17.21 10.88 -4.08
CA ALA A 51 18.38 10.44 -4.85
C ALA A 51 18.27 9.00 -5.33
N GLU A 52 17.82 8.07 -4.50
CA GLU A 52 17.59 6.68 -4.89
C GLU A 52 16.48 6.57 -5.96
N PHE A 53 15.39 7.31 -5.80
CA PHE A 53 14.31 7.36 -6.79
C PHE A 53 14.82 7.87 -8.16
N ASP A 54 15.63 8.90 -8.15
CA ASP A 54 16.20 9.49 -9.36
C ASP A 54 17.19 8.56 -10.08
N GLU A 55 17.84 7.65 -9.37
CA GLU A 55 18.70 6.63 -9.98
C GLU A 55 17.92 5.52 -10.70
N GLY A 56 16.69 5.31 -10.32
CA GLY A 56 15.79 4.31 -10.90
C GLY A 56 14.65 3.97 -9.96
N HIS A 57 13.45 3.80 -10.51
CA HIS A 57 12.26 3.47 -9.74
C HIS A 57 11.26 2.65 -10.56
N ILE A 58 10.28 2.08 -9.88
CA ILE A 58 9.19 1.36 -10.53
C ILE A 58 8.35 2.33 -11.37
N PRO A 59 8.01 2.00 -12.63
CA PRO A 59 7.22 2.88 -13.48
C PRO A 59 5.92 3.33 -12.84
N GLY A 60 5.62 4.62 -12.92
CA GLY A 60 4.40 5.20 -12.33
C GLY A 60 4.44 5.42 -10.83
N ALA A 61 5.51 5.02 -10.14
CA ALA A 61 5.66 5.28 -8.71
C ALA A 61 5.84 6.78 -8.43
N ILE A 62 5.23 7.25 -7.36
CA ILE A 62 5.51 8.56 -6.79
C ILE A 62 6.51 8.40 -5.63
N ASN A 63 7.32 9.41 -5.42
CA ASN A 63 8.32 9.40 -4.35
C ASN A 63 7.93 10.35 -3.23
N ILE A 64 7.77 9.80 -2.05
CA ILE A 64 7.69 10.56 -0.79
C ILE A 64 8.55 9.81 0.21
N PRO A 65 9.72 10.33 0.57
CA PRO A 65 10.60 9.68 1.55
C PRO A 65 9.89 9.39 2.87
N HIS A 66 10.19 8.24 3.48
CA HIS A 66 9.49 7.75 4.67
C HIS A 66 9.51 8.73 5.85
N ASP A 67 10.57 9.49 6.00
CA ASP A 67 10.78 10.44 7.10
C ASP A 67 10.00 11.75 6.97
N VAL A 68 9.50 12.06 5.79
CA VAL A 68 8.64 13.23 5.53
C VAL A 68 7.21 12.85 5.14
N LEU A 69 6.92 11.56 5.06
CA LEU A 69 5.60 11.07 4.61
C LEU A 69 4.46 11.59 5.47
N GLY A 70 4.62 11.60 6.80
CA GLY A 70 3.59 12.08 7.71
C GLY A 70 3.15 13.52 7.46
N GLU A 71 4.07 14.38 7.02
CA GLU A 71 3.79 15.79 6.70
C GLU A 71 3.19 15.96 5.29
N ARG A 72 3.32 14.95 4.43
CA ARG A 72 2.94 15.00 3.02
C ARG A 72 1.80 14.05 2.66
N ILE A 73 1.07 13.55 3.64
CA ILE A 73 -0.04 12.59 3.46
C ILE A 73 -1.09 13.10 2.46
N ALA A 74 -1.37 14.39 2.45
CA ALA A 74 -2.37 14.99 1.57
C ALA A 74 -2.04 14.78 0.07
N GLU A 75 -0.77 14.57 -0.28
CA GLU A 75 -0.36 14.32 -1.67
C GLU A 75 -0.84 12.96 -2.20
N LEU A 76 -1.25 12.05 -1.31
CA LEU A 76 -1.74 10.72 -1.69
C LEU A 76 -3.23 10.72 -2.11
N GLY A 77 -3.92 11.83 -1.92
CA GLY A 77 -5.37 11.92 -2.14
C GLY A 77 -6.19 11.31 -1.00
N PRO A 78 -7.52 11.18 -1.21
CA PRO A 78 -8.43 10.70 -0.18
C PRO A 78 -8.14 9.26 0.27
N VAL A 79 -8.31 9.03 1.58
CA VAL A 79 -8.19 7.70 2.19
C VAL A 79 -9.25 6.76 1.61
N GLY A 80 -8.83 5.53 1.27
CA GLY A 80 -9.73 4.44 0.88
C GLY A 80 -10.13 4.40 -0.58
N GLU A 81 -9.70 5.34 -1.42
CA GLU A 81 -10.05 5.35 -2.84
C GLU A 81 -9.13 4.46 -3.70
N ARG A 82 -7.91 4.23 -3.25
CA ARG A 82 -6.92 3.44 -3.99
C ARG A 82 -6.19 2.44 -3.10
N ASP A 83 -5.74 1.35 -3.71
CA ASP A 83 -4.77 0.46 -3.09
C ASP A 83 -3.40 1.12 -3.14
N VAL A 84 -2.74 1.24 -2.00
CA VAL A 84 -1.41 1.84 -1.89
C VAL A 84 -0.38 0.75 -1.71
N VAL A 85 0.46 0.58 -2.71
CA VAL A 85 1.61 -0.35 -2.66
C VAL A 85 2.85 0.43 -2.30
N VAL A 86 3.47 0.07 -1.20
CA VAL A 86 4.63 0.77 -0.64
C VAL A 86 5.88 -0.09 -0.81
N TYR A 87 6.97 0.52 -1.23
CA TYR A 87 8.27 -0.13 -1.27
C TYR A 87 9.42 0.83 -0.89
N CYS A 88 10.48 0.25 -0.37
CA CYS A 88 11.77 0.92 -0.24
C CYS A 88 12.84 0.07 -0.93
N ARG A 89 14.07 0.08 -0.46
CA ARG A 89 15.14 -0.76 -1.02
C ARG A 89 15.00 -2.21 -0.58
N SER A 90 14.90 -2.46 0.74
CA SER A 90 14.92 -3.80 1.35
C SER A 90 13.84 -4.07 2.40
N GLY A 91 12.99 -3.09 2.75
CA GLY A 91 11.77 -3.30 3.52
C GLY A 91 11.63 -2.47 4.79
N ARG A 92 12.69 -2.08 5.47
CA ARG A 92 12.59 -1.40 6.78
C ARG A 92 11.89 -0.03 6.71
N ARG A 93 12.27 0.80 5.76
CA ARG A 93 11.63 2.12 5.58
C ARG A 93 10.20 2.00 5.10
N ALA A 94 9.91 0.97 4.29
CA ALA A 94 8.54 0.65 3.87
C ALA A 94 7.66 0.27 5.06
N GLU A 95 8.15 -0.52 6.00
CA GLU A 95 7.43 -0.87 7.23
C GLU A 95 7.10 0.38 8.06
N ILE A 96 8.05 1.29 8.22
CA ILE A 96 7.84 2.57 8.91
C ILE A 96 6.77 3.41 8.18
N ALA A 97 6.85 3.49 6.86
CA ALA A 97 5.89 4.22 6.04
C ALA A 97 4.47 3.62 6.14
N LEU A 98 4.35 2.30 6.13
CA LEU A 98 3.07 1.61 6.28
C LEU A 98 2.43 1.90 7.65
N GLU A 99 3.20 1.94 8.72
CA GLU A 99 2.72 2.35 10.04
C GLU A 99 2.24 3.82 10.04
N THR A 100 2.97 4.71 9.39
CA THR A 100 2.56 6.11 9.21
C THR A 100 1.23 6.23 8.47
N LEU A 101 1.08 5.49 7.38
CA LEU A 101 -0.16 5.48 6.57
C LEU A 101 -1.33 4.89 7.34
N LYS A 102 -1.12 3.78 8.05
CA LYS A 102 -2.12 3.17 8.91
C LYS A 102 -2.61 4.14 9.99
N GLY A 103 -1.68 4.84 10.64
CA GLY A 103 -2.01 5.88 11.63
C GLY A 103 -2.78 7.06 11.06
N ALA A 104 -2.65 7.33 9.76
CA ALA A 104 -3.40 8.37 9.03
C ALA A 104 -4.76 7.88 8.51
N GLY A 105 -5.14 6.63 8.78
CA GLY A 105 -6.43 6.06 8.42
C GLY A 105 -6.46 5.29 7.10
N PHE A 106 -5.33 5.11 6.44
CA PHE A 106 -5.26 4.26 5.24
C PHE A 106 -5.44 2.79 5.63
N ASN A 107 -6.26 2.06 4.90
CA ASN A 107 -6.61 0.66 5.18
C ASN A 107 -6.45 -0.29 3.98
N ARG A 108 -6.14 0.25 2.79
CA ARG A 108 -5.87 -0.52 1.57
C ARG A 108 -4.38 -0.47 1.27
N LEU A 109 -3.58 -1.07 2.16
CA LEU A 109 -2.13 -0.99 2.17
C LEU A 109 -1.49 -2.32 1.81
N PHE A 110 -0.46 -2.25 0.97
CA PHE A 110 0.31 -3.41 0.52
C PHE A 110 1.80 -3.09 0.61
N HIS A 111 2.57 -4.07 1.03
CA HIS A 111 4.03 -4.02 0.97
C HIS A 111 4.52 -4.84 -0.23
N LEU A 112 5.29 -4.23 -1.11
CA LEU A 112 5.92 -4.96 -2.22
C LEU A 112 6.94 -5.95 -1.68
N GLU A 113 6.70 -7.24 -1.87
CA GLU A 113 7.58 -8.29 -1.37
C GLU A 113 8.96 -8.25 -2.04
N GLY A 114 9.98 -8.18 -1.20
CA GLY A 114 11.37 -8.05 -1.62
C GLY A 114 11.77 -6.64 -2.06
N ASP A 115 10.86 -5.69 -2.03
CA ASP A 115 11.11 -4.28 -2.30
C ASP A 115 11.79 -4.02 -3.65
N TYR A 116 12.52 -2.93 -3.78
CA TYR A 116 13.20 -2.58 -5.04
C TYR A 116 14.34 -3.55 -5.39
N LEU A 117 15.03 -4.12 -4.40
CA LEU A 117 16.09 -5.10 -4.67
C LEU A 117 15.57 -6.29 -5.46
N ARG A 118 14.49 -6.92 -5.00
CA ARG A 118 13.91 -8.07 -5.71
C ARG A 118 13.34 -7.66 -7.07
N TRP A 119 12.67 -6.53 -7.15
CA TRP A 119 12.14 -6.01 -8.41
C TRP A 119 13.23 -5.87 -9.47
N SER A 120 14.35 -5.27 -9.12
CA SER A 120 15.47 -5.05 -10.04
C SER A 120 16.26 -6.33 -10.33
N GLU A 121 16.46 -7.21 -9.35
CA GLU A 121 17.12 -8.51 -9.54
C GLU A 121 16.35 -9.42 -10.49
N GLU A 122 15.02 -9.34 -10.48
CA GLU A 122 14.16 -10.07 -11.42
C GLU A 122 14.11 -9.44 -12.82
N GLY A 123 14.84 -8.35 -13.06
CA GLY A 123 14.92 -7.69 -14.36
C GLY A 123 13.64 -6.99 -14.80
N ARG A 124 12.77 -6.63 -13.85
CA ARG A 124 11.52 -5.93 -14.16
C ARG A 124 11.78 -4.49 -14.60
N SER A 125 10.82 -3.91 -15.32
CA SER A 125 10.93 -2.54 -15.84
C SER A 125 11.20 -1.52 -14.75
N VAL A 126 12.17 -0.65 -15.00
CA VAL A 126 12.47 0.50 -14.16
C VAL A 126 12.55 1.76 -15.02
N VAL A 127 12.13 2.88 -14.46
CA VAL A 127 12.34 4.19 -15.05
C VAL A 127 13.64 4.74 -14.48
N ARG A 128 14.54 5.14 -15.38
CA ARG A 128 15.74 5.89 -15.04
C ARG A 128 15.63 7.25 -15.69
N PRO A 129 15.68 8.34 -14.91
CA PRO A 129 15.72 9.66 -15.51
C PRO A 129 16.88 9.74 -16.50
N SER A 130 16.62 10.21 -17.72
CA SER A 130 17.70 10.46 -18.66
C SER A 130 18.65 11.48 -18.05
N ALA A 131 19.95 11.21 -18.12
CA ALA A 131 20.97 12.18 -17.71
C ALA A 131 20.63 13.52 -18.37
N ARG A 132 20.42 14.55 -17.55
CA ARG A 132 20.27 15.91 -18.10
C ARG A 132 21.56 16.26 -18.81
N PRO A 133 21.48 16.79 -20.04
CA PRO A 133 22.69 17.27 -20.73
C PRO A 133 23.36 18.40 -19.95
#